data_44fe9cf72271184abee2f2ca59a76ed7
#
_entry.id   44fe9cf72271184abee2f2ca59a76ed7
#
_cell.length_a   1.000
_cell.length_b   1.000
_cell.length_c   1.000
_cell.angle_alpha   90.00
_cell.angle_beta   90.00
_cell.angle_gamma   90.00
#
_symmetry.space_group_name_H-M   'P 1'
#
loop_
_entity.id
_entity.type
_entity.pdbx_description
1 polymer ?
#
loop_
_entity_poly.entity_id
_entity_poly.type
_entity_poly.pdbx_seq_one_letter_code
_entity_poly.pdbx_strand_id
1 'polypeptide(L)'
;LEALEVIHKDWQAGIKIPNAKKINKNNYNDLEPKEITAAIIKIRSPIKIFQIQRQINKYEFEPLQAIIPGISLSKLWQIVSVTENIMLIISSMVIISSFIGMTAILYSTLNGRRKEMALLRIVGASPYTIFTLMIIEALIIAIVSIFISICLTQILALIFFPILDQSFSLYLEYKFLSVKDLLFLLSVLFLSMIVSIFPSLKAFKDSINEGI
;
A
#
# COMPACT_ATOMS: atom_id res chain seq x y z
N LEU A 1 -13.07 -21.97 -30.43
CA LEU A 1 -14.44 -22.22 -29.89
C LEU A 1 -14.69 -23.73 -29.73
N GLU A 2 -14.38 -24.56 -30.70
CA GLU A 2 -14.55 -26.02 -30.67
C GLU A 2 -13.84 -26.69 -29.48
N ALA A 3 -12.60 -26.26 -29.15
CA ALA A 3 -11.87 -26.82 -28.02
C ALA A 3 -12.50 -26.48 -26.65
N LEU A 4 -13.19 -25.35 -26.55
CA LEU A 4 -13.90 -24.93 -25.35
C LEU A 4 -15.19 -25.76 -25.13
N GLU A 5 -15.86 -26.11 -26.19
CA GLU A 5 -17.08 -26.96 -26.15
C GLU A 5 -16.74 -28.38 -25.72
N VAL A 6 -15.61 -28.93 -26.14
CA VAL A 6 -15.13 -30.26 -25.72
C VAL A 6 -14.83 -30.30 -24.22
N ILE A 7 -14.28 -29.21 -23.67
CA ILE A 7 -13.94 -29.12 -22.24
C ILE A 7 -15.19 -28.96 -21.38
N HIS A 8 -16.23 -28.29 -21.89
CA HIS A 8 -17.44 -27.93 -21.11
C HIS A 8 -18.69 -28.76 -21.47
N LYS A 9 -18.57 -29.85 -22.23
CA LYS A 9 -19.72 -30.68 -22.60
C LYS A 9 -20.44 -31.37 -21.43
N ASP A 10 -19.74 -31.46 -20.29
CA ASP A 10 -20.33 -31.96 -19.04
C ASP A 10 -21.01 -30.82 -18.22
N TRP A 11 -21.03 -29.60 -18.76
CA TRP A 11 -21.67 -28.43 -18.14
C TRP A 11 -22.75 -27.87 -19.07
N GLN A 12 -24.04 -27.94 -18.67
CA GLN A 12 -25.13 -27.23 -19.34
C GLN A 12 -25.81 -26.28 -18.35
N ALA A 13 -26.04 -25.06 -18.77
CA ALA A 13 -26.69 -24.00 -17.96
C ALA A 13 -26.08 -23.79 -16.56
N GLY A 14 -24.77 -23.97 -16.44
CA GLY A 14 -24.07 -23.77 -15.16
C GLY A 14 -24.10 -24.96 -14.19
N ILE A 15 -24.65 -26.11 -14.62
CA ILE A 15 -24.74 -27.34 -13.80
C ILE A 15 -23.93 -28.46 -14.45
N LYS A 16 -23.13 -29.15 -13.66
CA LYS A 16 -22.37 -30.32 -14.12
C LYS A 16 -23.29 -31.53 -14.30
N ILE A 17 -23.32 -32.12 -15.52
CA ILE A 17 -24.11 -33.29 -15.80
C ILE A 17 -23.35 -34.55 -15.38
N PRO A 18 -23.81 -35.32 -14.37
CA PRO A 18 -23.19 -36.58 -14.01
C PRO A 18 -23.40 -37.59 -15.16
N ASN A 19 -22.31 -38.22 -15.63
CA ASN A 19 -22.28 -39.20 -16.73
C ASN A 19 -22.33 -38.64 -18.17
N ALA A 20 -21.89 -37.41 -18.43
CA ALA A 20 -21.66 -36.96 -19.80
C ALA A 20 -20.62 -37.87 -20.50
N LYS A 21 -21.01 -38.46 -21.63
CA LYS A 21 -20.15 -39.37 -22.40
C LYS A 21 -18.88 -38.64 -22.85
N LYS A 22 -17.71 -39.07 -22.39
CA LYS A 22 -16.41 -38.52 -22.82
C LYS A 22 -16.25 -38.65 -24.32
N ILE A 23 -16.05 -37.56 -25.02
CA ILE A 23 -15.83 -37.54 -26.45
C ILE A 23 -14.44 -38.10 -26.75
N ASN A 24 -14.38 -39.01 -27.73
CA ASN A 24 -13.12 -39.51 -28.25
C ASN A 24 -12.39 -38.39 -29.01
N LYS A 25 -11.14 -38.13 -28.67
CA LYS A 25 -10.32 -37.03 -29.19
C LYS A 25 -10.19 -36.93 -30.72
N ASN A 26 -10.73 -37.88 -31.46
CA ASN A 26 -10.53 -37.98 -32.92
C ASN A 26 -11.68 -37.42 -33.80
N ASN A 27 -12.74 -36.87 -33.20
CA ASN A 27 -13.88 -36.35 -33.97
C ASN A 27 -14.15 -34.87 -33.63
N TYR A 28 -13.22 -33.99 -33.99
CA TYR A 28 -13.41 -32.54 -33.84
C TYR A 28 -14.27 -31.91 -34.97
N ASN A 29 -14.48 -32.60 -36.08
CA ASN A 29 -15.15 -32.03 -37.25
C ASN A 29 -16.69 -31.96 -37.14
N ASP A 30 -17.29 -32.49 -36.08
CA ASP A 30 -18.74 -32.57 -35.89
C ASP A 30 -19.26 -31.67 -34.75
N LEU A 31 -18.45 -30.77 -34.24
CA LEU A 31 -18.78 -29.89 -33.11
C LEU A 31 -19.17 -28.49 -33.63
N GLU A 32 -20.40 -28.33 -34.05
CA GLU A 32 -20.96 -27.00 -34.23
C GLU A 32 -21.31 -26.40 -32.88
N PRO A 33 -20.77 -25.19 -32.53
CA PRO A 33 -21.09 -24.51 -31.29
C PRO A 33 -22.56 -24.12 -31.30
N LYS A 34 -23.39 -24.77 -30.45
CA LYS A 34 -24.81 -24.50 -30.31
C LYS A 34 -25.12 -23.33 -29.38
N GLU A 35 -24.20 -22.99 -28.49
CA GLU A 35 -24.36 -21.96 -27.49
C GLU A 35 -23.11 -21.07 -27.41
N ILE A 36 -23.28 -19.78 -27.18
CA ILE A 36 -22.23 -18.83 -27.02
C ILE A 36 -22.25 -18.33 -25.58
N THR A 37 -21.19 -18.58 -24.84
CA THR A 37 -21.06 -18.17 -23.42
C THR A 37 -20.81 -16.66 -23.25
N ALA A 38 -20.08 -16.06 -24.18
CA ALA A 38 -19.77 -14.63 -24.14
C ALA A 38 -19.49 -14.09 -25.56
N ALA A 39 -19.91 -12.87 -25.83
CA ALA A 39 -19.63 -12.14 -27.05
C ALA A 39 -19.02 -10.77 -26.75
N ILE A 40 -17.98 -10.39 -27.48
CA ILE A 40 -17.38 -9.05 -27.40
C ILE A 40 -17.90 -8.21 -28.56
N ILE A 41 -18.59 -7.12 -28.22
CA ILE A 41 -19.21 -6.23 -29.20
C ILE A 41 -18.41 -4.91 -29.24
N LYS A 42 -17.90 -4.55 -30.41
CA LYS A 42 -17.25 -3.25 -30.64
C LYS A 42 -18.28 -2.25 -31.16
N ILE A 43 -18.51 -1.20 -30.39
CA ILE A 43 -19.45 -0.12 -30.74
C ILE A 43 -18.68 1.11 -31.22
N ARG A 44 -19.08 1.68 -32.36
CA ARG A 44 -18.43 2.86 -32.97
C ARG A 44 -18.74 4.16 -32.24
N SER A 45 -19.85 4.25 -31.53
CA SER A 45 -20.28 5.49 -30.86
C SER A 45 -20.33 5.29 -29.35
N PRO A 46 -19.54 6.05 -28.57
CA PRO A 46 -19.52 5.95 -27.09
C PRO A 46 -20.88 6.21 -26.45
N ILE A 47 -21.67 7.12 -27.02
CA ILE A 47 -22.98 7.52 -26.45
C ILE A 47 -23.99 6.37 -26.53
N LYS A 48 -23.94 5.56 -27.57
CA LYS A 48 -24.86 4.43 -27.77
C LYS A 48 -24.57 3.23 -26.88
N ILE A 49 -23.40 3.17 -26.24
CA ILE A 49 -22.99 2.04 -25.38
C ILE A 49 -23.99 1.83 -24.24
N PHE A 50 -24.40 2.90 -23.57
CA PHE A 50 -25.35 2.82 -22.45
C PHE A 50 -26.76 2.39 -22.89
N GLN A 51 -27.20 2.84 -24.08
CA GLN A 51 -28.47 2.44 -24.61
C GLN A 51 -28.50 0.94 -24.96
N ILE A 52 -27.44 0.46 -25.63
CA ILE A 52 -27.30 -0.95 -26.00
C ILE A 52 -27.19 -1.82 -24.75
N GLN A 53 -26.39 -1.41 -23.76
CA GLN A 53 -26.30 -2.13 -22.48
C GLN A 53 -27.68 -2.26 -21.82
N ARG A 54 -28.45 -1.16 -21.80
CA ARG A 54 -29.81 -1.17 -21.21
C ARG A 54 -30.77 -2.06 -21.99
N GLN A 55 -30.67 -2.08 -23.33
CA GLN A 55 -31.49 -2.94 -24.18
C GLN A 55 -31.17 -4.41 -23.96
N ILE A 56 -29.87 -4.78 -23.90
CA ILE A 56 -29.47 -6.16 -23.66
C ILE A 56 -29.88 -6.62 -22.26
N ASN A 57 -29.65 -5.79 -21.22
CA ASN A 57 -29.98 -6.16 -19.85
C ASN A 57 -31.51 -6.20 -19.57
N LYS A 58 -32.33 -5.64 -20.46
CA LYS A 58 -33.80 -5.71 -20.41
C LYS A 58 -34.40 -6.74 -21.32
N TYR A 59 -33.56 -7.56 -21.97
CA TYR A 59 -34.04 -8.57 -22.87
C TYR A 59 -34.73 -9.70 -22.09
N GLU A 60 -36.01 -9.93 -22.36
CA GLU A 60 -36.88 -10.81 -21.55
C GLU A 60 -36.82 -12.30 -21.95
N PHE A 61 -36.37 -12.59 -23.17
CA PHE A 61 -36.39 -13.97 -23.67
C PHE A 61 -35.19 -14.82 -23.20
N GLU A 62 -34.07 -14.17 -22.89
CA GLU A 62 -32.84 -14.83 -22.40
C GLU A 62 -32.15 -13.97 -21.33
N PRO A 63 -31.57 -14.58 -20.30
CA PRO A 63 -30.87 -13.85 -19.25
C PRO A 63 -29.51 -13.33 -19.73
N LEU A 64 -29.53 -12.27 -20.57
CA LEU A 64 -28.34 -11.64 -21.10
C LEU A 64 -27.84 -10.53 -20.17
N GLN A 65 -26.52 -10.46 -19.96
CA GLN A 65 -25.88 -9.41 -19.20
C GLN A 65 -24.81 -8.72 -20.02
N ALA A 66 -24.99 -7.44 -20.33
CA ALA A 66 -23.98 -6.62 -20.97
C ALA A 66 -23.13 -5.89 -19.91
N ILE A 67 -21.84 -6.11 -19.94
CA ILE A 67 -20.86 -5.50 -19.06
C ILE A 67 -19.98 -4.53 -19.88
N ILE A 68 -19.81 -3.32 -19.39
CA ILE A 68 -18.86 -2.35 -19.96
C ILE A 68 -17.57 -2.44 -19.16
N PRO A 69 -16.49 -3.03 -19.69
CA PRO A 69 -15.25 -3.28 -18.92
C PRO A 69 -14.67 -2.00 -18.29
N GLY A 70 -14.69 -0.88 -19.03
CA GLY A 70 -14.17 0.39 -18.55
C GLY A 70 -14.89 0.93 -17.31
N ILE A 71 -16.21 0.75 -17.20
CA ILE A 71 -16.99 1.17 -16.03
C ILE A 71 -16.74 0.23 -14.85
N SER A 72 -16.70 -1.06 -15.10
CA SER A 72 -16.41 -2.04 -14.05
C SER A 72 -15.01 -1.82 -13.46
N LEU A 73 -14.00 -1.58 -14.30
CA LEU A 73 -12.66 -1.22 -13.87
C LEU A 73 -12.63 0.10 -13.09
N SER A 74 -13.34 1.14 -13.55
CA SER A 74 -13.37 2.42 -12.82
C SER A 74 -13.99 2.29 -11.43
N LYS A 75 -15.01 1.44 -11.25
CA LYS A 75 -15.57 1.14 -9.92
C LYS A 75 -14.55 0.43 -9.01
N LEU A 76 -13.80 -0.51 -9.54
CA LEU A 76 -12.71 -1.16 -8.79
C LEU A 76 -11.64 -0.15 -8.38
N TRP A 77 -11.23 0.75 -9.29
CA TRP A 77 -10.27 1.81 -8.96
C TRP A 77 -10.80 2.78 -7.89
N GLN A 78 -12.10 3.08 -7.88
CA GLN A 78 -12.70 3.88 -6.81
C GLN A 78 -12.58 3.19 -5.44
N ILE A 79 -12.84 1.90 -5.37
CA ILE A 79 -12.70 1.12 -4.11
C ILE A 79 -11.24 1.13 -3.65
N VAL A 80 -10.30 0.92 -4.58
CA VAL A 80 -8.86 0.96 -4.29
C VAL A 80 -8.43 2.34 -3.79
N SER A 81 -8.90 3.41 -4.43
CA SER A 81 -8.55 4.79 -4.03
C SER A 81 -9.10 5.17 -2.65
N VAL A 82 -10.28 4.68 -2.28
CA VAL A 82 -10.82 4.86 -0.92
C VAL A 82 -9.91 4.16 0.11
N THR A 83 -9.49 2.94 -0.18
CA THR A 83 -8.58 2.20 0.69
C THR A 83 -7.23 2.91 0.82
N GLU A 84 -6.67 3.42 -0.28
CA GLU A 84 -5.44 4.21 -0.30
C GLU A 84 -5.56 5.45 0.59
N ASN A 85 -6.66 6.20 0.49
CA ASN A 85 -6.91 7.37 1.32
C ASN A 85 -7.01 7.03 2.81
N ILE A 86 -7.69 5.94 3.17
CA ILE A 86 -7.76 5.46 4.56
C ILE A 86 -6.35 5.12 5.08
N MET A 87 -5.55 4.41 4.29
CA MET A 87 -4.17 4.07 4.65
C MET A 87 -3.29 5.33 4.84
N LEU A 88 -3.48 6.36 4.01
CA LEU A 88 -2.79 7.65 4.17
C LEU A 88 -3.16 8.34 5.49
N ILE A 89 -4.45 8.33 5.87
CA ILE A 89 -4.90 8.90 7.14
C ILE A 89 -4.28 8.14 8.32
N ILE A 90 -4.34 6.81 8.31
CA ILE A 90 -3.74 5.98 9.36
C ILE A 90 -2.24 6.24 9.45
N SER A 91 -1.54 6.25 8.33
CA SER A 91 -0.09 6.52 8.28
C SER A 91 0.26 7.89 8.83
N SER A 92 -0.54 8.93 8.52
CA SER A 92 -0.32 10.26 9.06
C SER A 92 -0.49 10.33 10.58
N MET A 93 -1.48 9.62 11.13
CA MET A 93 -1.68 9.52 12.59
C MET A 93 -0.52 8.78 13.27
N VAL A 94 -0.01 7.72 12.66
CA VAL A 94 1.16 6.98 13.16
C VAL A 94 2.40 7.87 13.17
N ILE A 95 2.63 8.66 12.11
CA ILE A 95 3.76 9.60 12.03
C ILE A 95 3.67 10.65 13.16
N ILE A 96 2.49 11.25 13.34
CA ILE A 96 2.29 12.25 14.42
C ILE A 96 2.56 11.61 15.78
N SER A 97 1.99 10.44 16.05
CA SER A 97 2.19 9.69 17.29
C SER A 97 3.68 9.37 17.54
N SER A 98 4.39 8.97 16.48
CA SER A 98 5.83 8.68 16.54
C SER A 98 6.66 9.90 16.89
N PHE A 99 6.35 11.08 16.33
CA PHE A 99 7.04 12.31 16.68
C PHE A 99 6.75 12.77 18.11
N ILE A 100 5.53 12.59 18.60
CA ILE A 100 5.19 12.84 20.01
C ILE A 100 6.01 11.91 20.91
N GLY A 101 6.07 10.62 20.59
CA GLY A 101 6.85 9.63 21.33
C GLY A 101 8.35 9.96 21.32
N MET A 102 8.91 10.32 20.17
CA MET A 102 10.30 10.77 20.05
C MET A 102 10.60 11.99 20.95
N THR A 103 9.69 12.98 20.92
CA THR A 103 9.82 14.17 21.76
C THR A 103 9.80 13.80 23.24
N ALA A 104 8.87 12.92 23.65
CA ALA A 104 8.76 12.46 25.04
C ALA A 104 10.04 11.73 25.51
N ILE A 105 10.62 10.88 24.67
CA ILE A 105 11.86 10.17 24.97
C ILE A 105 13.02 11.16 25.12
N LEU A 106 13.18 12.11 24.21
CA LEU A 106 14.22 13.13 24.30
C LEU A 106 14.07 13.98 25.57
N TYR A 107 12.85 14.35 25.95
CA TYR A 107 12.58 15.05 27.23
C TYR A 107 12.94 14.20 28.46
N SER A 108 12.59 12.92 28.44
CA SER A 108 12.91 12.00 29.56
C SER A 108 14.42 11.84 29.70
N THR A 109 15.12 11.70 28.57
CA THR A 109 16.59 11.58 28.55
C THR A 109 17.27 12.83 29.09
N LEU A 110 16.77 14.04 28.77
CA LEU A 110 17.30 15.31 29.31
C LEU A 110 17.29 15.31 30.85
N ASN A 111 16.18 14.90 31.46
CA ASN A 111 16.08 14.89 32.93
C ASN A 111 17.05 13.88 33.57
N GLY A 112 17.30 12.73 32.93
CA GLY A 112 18.28 11.74 33.39
C GLY A 112 19.75 12.20 33.26
N ARG A 113 20.05 13.02 32.25
CA ARG A 113 21.43 13.45 31.92
C ARG A 113 21.80 14.85 32.41
N ARG A 114 20.99 15.44 33.32
CA ARG A 114 21.30 16.78 33.88
C ARG A 114 22.72 16.88 34.47
N LYS A 115 23.17 15.86 35.19
CA LYS A 115 24.53 15.80 35.76
C LYS A 115 25.62 15.78 34.69
N GLU A 116 25.40 15.04 33.59
CA GLU A 116 26.34 14.95 32.47
C GLU A 116 26.45 16.30 31.75
N MET A 117 25.34 17.01 31.56
CA MET A 117 25.33 18.35 30.96
C MET A 117 26.01 19.36 31.85
N ALA A 118 25.83 19.27 33.17
CA ALA A 118 26.54 20.12 34.13
C ALA A 118 28.06 19.86 34.07
N LEU A 119 28.50 18.60 34.01
CA LEU A 119 29.90 18.23 33.83
C LEU A 119 30.51 18.79 32.53
N LEU A 120 29.78 18.67 31.42
CA LEU A 120 30.20 19.24 30.14
C LEU A 120 30.41 20.75 30.23
N ARG A 121 29.57 21.45 30.99
CA ARG A 121 29.74 22.90 31.23
C ARG A 121 30.94 23.23 32.09
N ILE A 122 31.23 22.46 33.11
CA ILE A 122 32.44 22.63 33.96
C ILE A 122 33.72 22.52 33.11
N VAL A 123 33.71 21.61 32.11
CA VAL A 123 34.81 21.42 31.16
C VAL A 123 34.85 22.51 30.07
N GLY A 124 33.86 23.44 30.04
CA GLY A 124 33.83 24.58 29.14
C GLY A 124 32.94 24.46 27.91
N ALA A 125 32.06 23.44 27.84
CA ALA A 125 31.12 23.33 26.73
C ALA A 125 30.11 24.50 26.73
N SER A 126 29.92 25.10 25.56
CA SER A 126 28.94 26.18 25.40
C SER A 126 27.51 25.62 25.41
N PRO A 127 26.48 26.40 25.78
CA PRO A 127 25.07 25.98 25.66
C PRO A 127 24.70 25.57 24.25
N TYR A 128 25.34 26.17 23.23
CA TYR A 128 25.15 25.81 21.83
C TYR A 128 25.65 24.38 21.51
N THR A 129 26.69 23.92 22.17
CA THR A 129 27.21 22.56 22.04
C THR A 129 26.18 21.55 22.54
N ILE A 130 25.49 21.82 23.64
CA ILE A 130 24.43 20.96 24.18
C ILE A 130 23.22 20.91 23.21
N PHE A 131 22.84 22.07 22.67
CA PHE A 131 21.80 22.16 21.67
C PHE A 131 22.09 21.29 20.41
N THR A 132 23.30 21.43 19.87
CA THR A 132 23.74 20.68 18.68
C THR A 132 23.81 19.18 18.95
N LEU A 133 24.29 18.78 20.16
CA LEU A 133 24.35 17.39 20.56
C LEU A 133 22.97 16.73 20.57
N MET A 134 21.95 17.42 21.07
CA MET A 134 20.58 16.95 21.08
C MET A 134 19.99 16.77 19.67
N ILE A 135 20.29 17.68 18.75
CA ILE A 135 19.86 17.56 17.36
C ILE A 135 20.55 16.36 16.69
N ILE A 136 21.85 16.18 16.93
CA ILE A 136 22.61 15.05 16.39
C ILE A 136 22.07 13.74 16.93
N GLU A 137 21.75 13.65 18.23
CA GLU A 137 21.14 12.46 18.84
C GLU A 137 19.80 12.12 18.17
N ALA A 138 18.94 13.11 17.95
CA ALA A 138 17.67 12.93 17.26
C ALA A 138 17.86 12.44 15.80
N LEU A 139 18.83 13.00 15.08
CA LEU A 139 19.16 12.59 13.71
C LEU A 139 19.67 11.15 13.65
N ILE A 140 20.54 10.76 14.57
CA ILE A 140 21.03 9.38 14.65
C ILE A 140 19.87 8.40 14.87
N ILE A 141 18.98 8.71 15.83
CA ILE A 141 17.78 7.90 16.09
C ILE A 141 16.92 7.79 14.82
N ALA A 142 16.70 8.91 14.11
CA ALA A 142 15.90 8.92 12.89
C ALA A 142 16.55 8.07 11.78
N ILE A 143 17.86 8.19 11.55
CA ILE A 143 18.58 7.43 10.53
C ILE A 143 18.55 5.93 10.84
N VAL A 144 18.82 5.54 12.08
CA VAL A 144 18.76 4.13 12.51
C VAL A 144 17.35 3.57 12.36
N SER A 145 16.33 4.34 12.74
CA SER A 145 14.92 3.96 12.60
C SER A 145 14.52 3.77 11.13
N ILE A 146 14.96 4.65 10.24
CA ILE A 146 14.72 4.54 8.79
C ILE A 146 15.38 3.25 8.26
N PHE A 147 16.63 2.98 8.64
CA PHE A 147 17.33 1.78 8.21
C PHE A 147 16.62 0.50 8.66
N ILE A 148 16.23 0.44 9.94
CA ILE A 148 15.47 -0.70 10.49
C ILE A 148 14.13 -0.85 9.78
N SER A 149 13.44 0.25 9.52
CA SER A 149 12.14 0.26 8.82
C SER A 149 12.26 -0.29 7.40
N ILE A 150 13.28 0.11 6.64
CA ILE A 150 13.54 -0.41 5.29
C ILE A 150 13.80 -1.92 5.36
N CYS A 151 14.69 -2.38 6.23
CA CYS A 151 15.00 -3.80 6.38
C CYS A 151 13.75 -4.61 6.75
N LEU A 152 12.98 -4.14 7.73
CA LEU A 152 11.77 -4.82 8.18
C LEU A 152 10.72 -4.89 7.08
N THR A 153 10.49 -3.80 6.36
CA THR A 153 9.52 -3.75 5.26
C THR A 153 9.91 -4.71 4.14
N GLN A 154 11.21 -4.78 3.78
CA GLN A 154 11.69 -5.69 2.75
C GLN A 154 11.57 -7.16 3.17
N ILE A 155 11.88 -7.48 4.42
CA ILE A 155 11.71 -8.84 4.95
C ILE A 155 10.24 -9.26 4.94
N LEU A 156 9.35 -8.37 5.40
CA LEU A 156 7.90 -8.62 5.36
C LEU A 156 7.40 -8.82 3.92
N ALA A 157 7.84 -7.98 2.99
CA ALA A 157 7.46 -8.12 1.58
C ALA A 157 7.89 -9.48 1.01
N LEU A 158 9.12 -9.92 1.27
CA LEU A 158 9.62 -11.23 0.82
C LEU A 158 8.81 -12.41 1.38
N ILE A 159 8.25 -12.29 2.59
CA ILE A 159 7.44 -13.33 3.22
C ILE A 159 5.99 -13.29 2.69
N PHE A 160 5.41 -12.10 2.61
CA PHE A 160 3.97 -11.98 2.32
C PHE A 160 3.64 -12.04 0.83
N PHE A 161 4.51 -11.56 -0.08
CA PHE A 161 4.21 -11.58 -1.52
C PHE A 161 3.96 -12.98 -2.08
N PRO A 162 4.78 -14.01 -1.80
CA PRO A 162 4.49 -15.36 -2.28
C PRO A 162 3.20 -15.95 -1.69
N ILE A 163 2.84 -15.59 -0.45
CA ILE A 163 1.59 -16.04 0.16
C ILE A 163 0.38 -15.40 -0.52
N LEU A 164 0.47 -14.11 -0.85
CA LEU A 164 -0.60 -13.39 -1.54
C LEU A 164 -0.76 -13.87 -2.99
N ASP A 165 0.33 -14.17 -3.68
CA ASP A 165 0.31 -14.71 -5.04
C ASP A 165 -0.38 -16.08 -5.08
N GLN A 166 -0.01 -16.99 -4.17
CA GLN A 166 -0.59 -18.34 -4.10
C GLN A 166 -2.05 -18.34 -3.64
N SER A 167 -2.42 -17.48 -2.68
CA SER A 167 -3.76 -17.50 -2.09
C SER A 167 -4.78 -16.68 -2.87
N PHE A 168 -4.35 -15.59 -3.50
CA PHE A 168 -5.24 -14.61 -4.15
C PHE A 168 -4.95 -14.41 -5.63
N SER A 169 -3.95 -15.09 -6.20
CA SER A 169 -3.51 -14.93 -7.60
C SER A 169 -3.19 -13.45 -7.94
N LEU A 170 -2.69 -12.71 -6.96
CA LEU A 170 -2.30 -11.30 -7.11
C LEU A 170 -0.82 -11.26 -7.48
N TYR A 171 -0.52 -11.05 -8.75
CA TYR A 171 0.85 -10.82 -9.22
C TYR A 171 1.33 -9.45 -8.76
N LEU A 172 1.94 -9.41 -7.55
CA LEU A 172 2.56 -8.22 -7.01
C LEU A 172 4.02 -8.14 -7.48
N GLU A 173 4.32 -7.11 -8.26
CA GLU A 173 5.68 -6.85 -8.70
C GLU A 173 6.53 -6.36 -7.51
N TYR A 174 7.54 -7.15 -7.16
CA TYR A 174 8.49 -6.78 -6.11
C TYR A 174 9.34 -5.59 -6.58
N LYS A 175 9.11 -4.43 -5.99
CA LYS A 175 9.89 -3.22 -6.25
C LYS A 175 10.68 -2.84 -5.00
N PHE A 176 12.01 -2.79 -5.11
CA PHE A 176 12.87 -2.55 -3.96
C PHE A 176 12.56 -1.19 -3.33
N LEU A 177 12.91 -0.09 -3.88
CA LEU A 177 12.57 1.27 -3.44
C LEU A 177 12.23 2.14 -4.66
N SER A 178 11.14 2.88 -4.57
CA SER A 178 10.79 3.88 -5.55
C SER A 178 11.43 5.23 -5.20
N VAL A 179 11.59 6.09 -6.18
CA VAL A 179 12.00 7.49 -5.96
C VAL A 179 11.03 8.21 -5.02
N LYS A 180 9.74 7.87 -5.08
CA LYS A 180 8.71 8.41 -4.16
C LYS A 180 8.96 7.99 -2.71
N ASP A 181 9.35 6.74 -2.48
CA ASP A 181 9.67 6.23 -1.14
C ASP A 181 10.89 6.93 -0.57
N LEU A 182 11.91 7.16 -1.39
CA LEU A 182 13.11 7.91 -0.99
C LEU A 182 12.77 9.35 -0.60
N LEU A 183 11.95 10.05 -1.40
CA LEU A 183 11.50 11.41 -1.08
C LEU A 183 10.67 11.44 0.22
N PHE A 184 9.84 10.42 0.45
CA PHE A 184 9.08 10.28 1.68
C PHE A 184 10.01 10.10 2.90
N LEU A 185 11.00 9.21 2.81
CA LEU A 185 11.99 8.99 3.88
C LEU A 185 12.80 10.25 4.17
N LEU A 186 13.20 11.00 3.15
CA LEU A 186 13.88 12.29 3.32
C LEU A 186 12.97 13.31 4.02
N SER A 187 11.68 13.35 3.69
CA SER A 187 10.72 14.24 4.37
C SER A 187 10.56 13.90 5.85
N VAL A 188 10.51 12.61 6.20
CA VAL A 188 10.48 12.15 7.60
C VAL A 188 11.75 12.55 8.35
N LEU A 189 12.92 12.41 7.73
CA LEU A 189 14.18 12.84 8.32
C LEU A 189 14.22 14.36 8.55
N PHE A 190 13.75 15.15 7.60
CA PHE A 190 13.64 16.59 7.74
C PHE A 190 12.66 17.00 8.86
N LEU A 191 11.50 16.35 8.93
CA LEU A 191 10.52 16.56 10.00
C LEU A 191 11.11 16.19 11.37
N SER A 192 11.86 15.10 11.49
CA SER A 192 12.49 14.70 12.75
C SER A 192 13.47 15.76 13.25
N MET A 193 14.21 16.39 12.34
CA MET A 193 15.09 17.52 12.66
C MET A 193 14.30 18.70 13.22
N ILE A 194 13.18 19.08 12.60
CA ILE A 194 12.31 20.17 13.08
C ILE A 194 11.75 19.86 14.47
N VAL A 195 11.22 18.66 14.65
CA VAL A 195 10.61 18.24 15.93
C VAL A 195 11.63 18.20 17.07
N SER A 196 12.89 17.84 16.78
CA SER A 196 13.96 17.82 17.77
C SER A 196 14.38 19.20 18.26
N ILE A 197 14.00 20.27 17.57
CA ILE A 197 14.29 21.65 18.01
C ILE A 197 13.62 21.95 19.36
N PHE A 198 12.40 21.46 19.59
CA PHE A 198 11.66 21.72 20.84
C PHE A 198 12.41 21.23 22.09
N PRO A 199 12.78 19.94 22.20
CA PRO A 199 13.55 19.47 23.35
C PRO A 199 14.95 20.10 23.41
N SER A 200 15.58 20.35 22.27
CA SER A 200 16.91 20.97 22.22
C SER A 200 16.94 22.43 22.72
N LEU A 201 15.87 23.20 22.42
CA LEU A 201 15.69 24.54 22.96
C LEU A 201 15.48 24.53 24.48
N LYS A 202 14.77 23.52 25.00
CA LYS A 202 14.63 23.38 26.45
C LYS A 202 15.97 23.05 27.09
N ALA A 203 16.71 22.09 26.54
CA ALA A 203 18.07 21.77 27.02
C ALA A 203 19.00 22.99 27.02
N PHE A 204 18.90 23.81 25.97
CA PHE A 204 19.66 25.07 25.88
C PHE A 204 19.27 26.04 26.99
N LYS A 205 17.99 26.27 27.25
CA LYS A 205 17.50 27.16 28.32
C LYS A 205 17.86 26.64 29.71
N ASP A 206 17.66 25.36 29.97
CA ASP A 206 18.00 24.73 31.25
C ASP A 206 19.52 24.83 31.49
N SER A 207 20.32 24.64 30.46
CA SER A 207 21.78 24.81 30.50
C SER A 207 22.23 26.24 30.83
N ILE A 208 21.49 27.28 30.46
CA ILE A 208 21.77 28.67 30.81
C ILE A 208 21.36 28.94 32.26
N ASN A 209 20.19 28.46 32.66
CA ASN A 209 19.62 28.76 33.98
C ASN A 209 20.27 27.98 35.13
N GLU A 210 20.75 26.77 34.90
CA GLU A 210 21.42 25.92 35.91
C GLU A 210 22.95 26.12 35.93
N GLY A 211 23.45 27.02 35.13
CA GLY A 211 24.87 27.29 34.98
C GLY A 211 25.37 28.49 35.79
N ILE A 212 24.61 28.93 36.80
CA ILE A 212 25.04 29.98 37.74
C ILE A 212 25.60 29.34 38.99
#